data_edbad9e9eb1a6b158c70256379a43435
#
_entry.id   edbad9e9eb1a6b158c70256379a43435
#
_cell.length_a   1.000
_cell.length_b   1.000
_cell.length_c   1.000
_cell.angle_alpha   90.00
_cell.angle_beta   90.00
_cell.angle_gamma   90.00
#
_symmetry.space_group_name_H-M   'P 1'
#
loop_
_entity.id
_entity.type
_entity.pdbx_description
1 polymer ?
#
loop_
_entity_poly.entity_id
_entity_poly.type
_entity_poly.pdbx_seq_one_letter_code
_entity_poly.pdbx_strand_id
1 'polypeptide(L)'
;MRILPFLKLFFVPLFSHSLKSPFITRRNIAKMTAYTPLLMSQKTIAEATNDDDDSTGGDRQDGIPNNDVNHFSIYFYGTVNEESCLQLTNSLNELDIKAKHHKILYPSYEPHISLHIQSGGGSLMHTFYVCDTIVNLDTPVYTYVDGFAASAASLIAVTGKKKYMTKHSAILIHQLSSSTSGKLNEMKTEINNLGFFMNNVKYIYLNNTKLELDVLENLLTTDMWLDSNTCKNMGLVDEII
;
A
#
# COMPACT_ATOMS: atom_id res chain seq x y z
N MET A 1 67.07 -12.90 20.34
CA MET A 1 66.50 -12.87 21.68
C MET A 1 66.10 -11.41 21.97
N ARG A 2 64.87 -11.04 21.66
CA ARG A 2 64.28 -9.73 21.95
C ARG A 2 62.89 -9.96 22.54
N ILE A 3 62.76 -9.50 23.78
CA ILE A 3 61.60 -9.65 24.68
C ILE A 3 60.58 -8.59 24.33
N LEU A 4 59.33 -8.99 24.07
CA LEU A 4 58.17 -8.09 23.93
C LEU A 4 57.67 -7.66 25.32
N PRO A 5 57.24 -6.44 25.52
CA PRO A 5 56.65 -5.99 26.78
C PRO A 5 55.16 -6.25 26.87
N PHE A 6 54.77 -6.63 28.07
CA PHE A 6 53.39 -6.88 28.54
C PHE A 6 52.44 -5.69 28.33
N LEU A 7 51.26 -5.99 27.74
CA LEU A 7 50.14 -5.06 27.68
C LEU A 7 49.33 -5.15 28.98
N LYS A 8 49.33 -4.06 29.75
CA LYS A 8 48.54 -3.93 30.98
C LYS A 8 47.05 -3.74 30.63
N LEU A 9 46.22 -4.68 31.07
CA LEU A 9 44.77 -4.55 31.10
C LEU A 9 44.39 -3.56 32.22
N PHE A 10 43.74 -2.44 31.85
CA PHE A 10 43.10 -1.57 32.82
C PHE A 10 41.67 -2.09 33.06
N PHE A 11 41.39 -2.51 34.27
CA PHE A 11 40.10 -2.84 34.82
C PHE A 11 39.39 -1.51 35.18
N VAL A 12 38.25 -1.22 34.55
CA VAL A 12 37.37 -0.13 34.94
C VAL A 12 36.23 -0.72 35.77
N PRO A 13 35.98 -0.24 37.01
CA PRO A 13 34.89 -0.77 37.84
C PRO A 13 33.55 -0.27 37.34
N LEU A 14 32.58 -1.22 37.15
CA LEU A 14 31.17 -0.95 36.90
C LEU A 14 30.54 -0.25 38.12
N PHE A 15 30.14 0.98 37.93
CA PHE A 15 29.22 1.66 38.87
C PHE A 15 27.80 1.17 38.60
N SER A 16 27.26 0.40 39.54
CA SER A 16 25.86 0.02 39.59
C SER A 16 25.02 1.21 40.05
N HIS A 17 24.31 1.86 39.13
CA HIS A 17 23.20 2.76 39.47
C HIS A 17 21.91 1.98 39.40
N SER A 18 21.38 1.63 40.58
CA SER A 18 20.02 1.13 40.79
C SER A 18 19.02 2.22 40.46
N LEU A 19 18.39 2.14 39.28
CA LEU A 19 17.21 2.91 38.94
C LEU A 19 15.96 2.20 39.50
N LYS A 20 15.45 2.75 40.60
CA LYS A 20 14.13 2.37 41.15
C LYS A 20 13.06 2.74 40.17
N SER A 21 12.35 1.74 39.67
CA SER A 21 11.11 1.85 38.90
C SER A 21 10.01 2.48 39.76
N PRO A 22 9.28 3.51 39.31
CA PRO A 22 8.11 4.00 40.03
C PRO A 22 6.95 3.00 39.82
N PHE A 23 6.47 2.44 40.92
CA PHE A 23 5.23 1.64 40.99
C PHE A 23 4.04 2.48 40.49
N ILE A 24 3.43 2.08 39.38
CA ILE A 24 2.13 2.60 38.93
C ILE A 24 1.05 1.90 39.75
N THR A 25 0.51 2.61 40.73
CA THR A 25 -0.65 2.15 41.51
C THR A 25 -1.92 2.19 40.66
N ARG A 26 -2.75 1.13 40.81
CA ARG A 26 -4.04 0.85 40.12
C ARG A 26 -5.16 1.89 40.29
N ARG A 27 -4.88 3.17 40.42
CA ARG A 27 -5.91 4.18 40.74
C ARG A 27 -6.17 5.28 39.70
N ASN A 28 -5.56 5.19 38.49
CA ASN A 28 -5.77 6.19 37.43
C ASN A 28 -6.30 5.62 36.09
N ILE A 29 -7.05 4.52 36.16
CA ILE A 29 -7.80 4.00 35.01
C ILE A 29 -9.29 4.35 35.20
N ALA A 30 -9.60 5.62 35.22
CA ALA A 30 -11.00 6.07 35.17
C ALA A 30 -11.06 7.51 34.69
N LYS A 31 -10.71 7.74 33.43
CA LYS A 31 -11.13 8.90 32.59
C LYS A 31 -10.50 8.79 31.20
N MET A 32 -10.78 7.73 30.48
CA MET A 32 -10.74 7.76 29.01
C MET A 32 -12.17 7.53 28.55
N THR A 33 -12.80 8.62 28.20
CA THR A 33 -14.09 8.69 27.54
C THR A 33 -14.08 7.81 26.31
N ALA A 34 -15.00 6.87 26.29
CA ALA A 34 -15.28 6.01 25.16
C ALA A 34 -15.64 6.87 23.93
N TYR A 35 -14.81 6.85 22.92
CA TYR A 35 -15.20 7.24 21.58
C TYR A 35 -15.94 6.04 20.98
N THR A 36 -17.25 6.07 21.01
CA THR A 36 -18.11 5.17 20.25
C THR A 36 -18.05 5.57 18.79
N PRO A 37 -17.67 4.68 17.86
CA PRO A 37 -17.86 4.96 16.44
C PRO A 37 -19.35 4.96 16.16
N LEU A 38 -19.82 6.07 15.59
CA LEU A 38 -21.17 6.23 15.10
C LEU A 38 -21.36 5.28 13.91
N LEU A 39 -22.03 4.16 14.14
CA LEU A 39 -22.56 3.28 13.11
C LEU A 39 -23.62 4.07 12.33
N MET A 40 -23.24 4.62 11.17
CA MET A 40 -24.22 5.11 10.21
C MET A 40 -24.93 3.91 9.60
N SER A 41 -26.13 3.67 10.08
CA SER A 41 -27.14 2.80 9.50
C SER A 41 -27.35 3.17 8.05
N GLN A 42 -27.08 2.23 7.15
CA GLN A 42 -27.54 2.28 5.77
C GLN A 42 -29.06 2.14 5.79
N LYS A 43 -29.78 3.23 5.67
CA LYS A 43 -31.21 3.21 5.38
C LYS A 43 -31.39 2.92 3.90
N THR A 44 -31.89 1.74 3.63
CA THR A 44 -32.56 1.32 2.42
C THR A 44 -33.62 2.37 2.02
N ILE A 45 -33.46 2.99 0.87
CA ILE A 45 -34.55 3.70 0.21
C ILE A 45 -35.11 2.76 -0.82
N ALA A 46 -36.20 2.10 -0.47
CA ALA A 46 -37.12 1.47 -1.38
C ALA A 46 -38.42 2.28 -1.39
N GLU A 47 -39.00 2.40 -2.58
CA GLU A 47 -40.38 2.80 -2.88
C GLU A 47 -40.74 4.31 -2.84
N ALA A 48 -40.90 4.84 -4.04
CA ALA A 48 -42.03 5.69 -4.40
C ALA A 48 -42.37 5.49 -5.89
N THR A 49 -43.36 4.67 -6.13
CA THR A 49 -44.62 4.80 -6.89
C THR A 49 -44.59 5.46 -8.26
N ASN A 50 -45.14 4.68 -9.18
CA ASN A 50 -45.71 4.96 -10.49
C ASN A 50 -46.47 6.26 -10.57
N ASP A 51 -46.36 6.94 -11.70
CA ASP A 51 -47.52 7.45 -12.42
C ASP A 51 -47.18 7.57 -13.90
N ASP A 52 -48.14 7.12 -14.69
CA ASP A 52 -48.17 7.03 -16.14
C ASP A 52 -48.03 8.42 -16.79
N ASP A 53 -47.33 8.56 -17.89
CA ASP A 53 -47.97 9.10 -19.11
C ASP A 53 -47.20 8.76 -20.38
N ASP A 54 -48.02 8.53 -21.41
CA ASP A 54 -47.82 8.10 -22.77
C ASP A 54 -47.22 9.23 -23.62
N SER A 55 -46.25 8.96 -24.50
CA SER A 55 -46.33 9.19 -25.97
C SER A 55 -44.96 9.36 -26.65
N THR A 56 -44.91 8.67 -27.79
CA THR A 56 -44.21 8.95 -29.05
C THR A 56 -42.73 8.62 -29.19
N GLY A 57 -42.54 7.79 -30.22
CA GLY A 57 -41.36 7.21 -30.77
C GLY A 57 -40.21 8.16 -31.11
N GLY A 58 -39.05 7.59 -31.04
CA GLY A 58 -37.77 8.17 -31.47
C GLY A 58 -36.66 7.15 -31.31
N ASP A 59 -36.03 6.80 -32.38
CA ASP A 59 -34.81 6.02 -32.60
C ASP A 59 -34.12 5.44 -31.39
N ARG A 60 -34.15 4.12 -31.27
CA ARG A 60 -33.24 3.35 -30.42
C ARG A 60 -31.82 3.47 -30.99
N GLN A 61 -31.09 4.49 -30.59
CA GLN A 61 -29.65 4.40 -30.49
C GLN A 61 -29.34 3.47 -29.30
N ASP A 62 -28.77 2.30 -29.61
CA ASP A 62 -28.17 1.41 -28.60
C ASP A 62 -27.00 2.12 -27.94
N GLY A 63 -27.29 3.12 -27.09
CA GLY A 63 -26.32 3.78 -26.22
C GLY A 63 -26.09 2.84 -25.05
N ILE A 64 -24.87 2.34 -24.92
CA ILE A 64 -24.36 1.76 -23.67
C ILE A 64 -24.70 2.75 -22.54
N PRO A 65 -25.38 2.32 -21.46
CA PRO A 65 -25.71 3.20 -20.37
C PRO A 65 -24.40 3.77 -19.81
N ASN A 66 -24.25 5.09 -19.86
CA ASN A 66 -23.05 5.82 -19.38
C ASN A 66 -22.88 5.76 -17.85
N ASN A 67 -23.57 4.85 -17.15
CA ASN A 67 -23.55 4.69 -15.70
C ASN A 67 -22.57 3.63 -15.19
N ASP A 68 -21.83 2.92 -16.07
CA ASP A 68 -20.97 1.81 -15.65
C ASP A 68 -19.54 2.17 -15.31
N VAL A 69 -19.14 3.46 -15.38
CA VAL A 69 -17.75 3.88 -15.21
C VAL A 69 -17.24 3.69 -13.78
N ASN A 70 -18.12 3.50 -12.78
CA ASN A 70 -17.73 3.36 -11.36
C ASN A 70 -17.90 1.94 -10.78
N HIS A 71 -18.29 0.93 -11.57
CA HIS A 71 -18.60 -0.41 -11.03
C HIS A 71 -17.38 -1.22 -10.63
N PHE A 72 -16.17 -0.86 -11.10
CA PHE A 72 -14.93 -1.60 -10.85
C PHE A 72 -13.89 -0.74 -10.11
N SER A 73 -14.31 0.11 -9.19
CA SER A 73 -13.39 0.97 -8.41
C SER A 73 -13.24 0.50 -6.97
N ILE A 74 -12.01 0.52 -6.46
CA ILE A 74 -11.66 0.26 -5.07
C ILE A 74 -10.90 1.47 -4.55
N TYR A 75 -11.21 1.90 -3.32
CA TYR A 75 -10.51 2.98 -2.62
C TYR A 75 -9.75 2.40 -1.44
N PHE A 76 -8.43 2.34 -1.58
CA PHE A 76 -7.52 1.87 -0.54
C PHE A 76 -6.88 3.08 0.16
N TYR A 77 -7.60 3.63 1.14
CA TYR A 77 -7.16 4.78 1.91
C TYR A 77 -6.88 4.37 3.35
N GLY A 78 -5.66 4.62 3.83
CA GLY A 78 -5.24 4.30 5.18
C GLY A 78 -3.97 3.47 5.27
N THR A 79 -3.79 2.74 6.37
CA THR A 79 -2.57 1.99 6.68
C THR A 79 -2.58 0.62 6.00
N VAL A 80 -1.42 0.21 5.48
CA VAL A 80 -1.18 -1.14 4.98
C VAL A 80 -0.97 -2.08 6.16
N ASN A 81 -1.93 -2.96 6.45
CA ASN A 81 -1.87 -3.96 7.49
C ASN A 81 -2.57 -5.26 7.05
N GLU A 82 -2.62 -6.27 7.92
CA GLU A 82 -3.24 -7.56 7.62
C GLU A 82 -4.70 -7.41 7.20
N GLU A 83 -5.49 -6.68 8.00
CA GLU A 83 -6.93 -6.53 7.76
C GLU A 83 -7.21 -5.77 6.46
N SER A 84 -6.57 -4.60 6.26
CA SER A 84 -6.77 -3.78 5.07
C SER A 84 -6.31 -4.48 3.78
N CYS A 85 -5.21 -5.24 3.83
CA CYS A 85 -4.73 -6.03 2.69
C CYS A 85 -5.65 -7.22 2.39
N LEU A 86 -6.18 -7.89 3.41
CA LEU A 86 -7.16 -8.96 3.22
C LEU A 86 -8.44 -8.43 2.57
N GLN A 87 -8.96 -7.31 3.05
CA GLN A 87 -10.14 -6.66 2.46
C GLN A 87 -9.87 -6.25 1.00
N LEU A 88 -8.71 -5.65 0.73
CA LEU A 88 -8.32 -5.26 -0.63
C LEU A 88 -8.23 -6.45 -1.57
N THR A 89 -7.56 -7.53 -1.18
CA THR A 89 -7.42 -8.73 -2.02
C THR A 89 -8.75 -9.42 -2.28
N ASN A 90 -9.64 -9.48 -1.28
CA ASN A 90 -11.00 -10.00 -1.46
C ASN A 90 -11.78 -9.15 -2.47
N SER A 91 -11.75 -7.81 -2.33
CA SER A 91 -12.41 -6.90 -3.27
C SER A 91 -11.86 -7.00 -4.69
N LEU A 92 -10.54 -7.13 -4.84
CA LEU A 92 -9.89 -7.34 -6.14
C LEU A 92 -10.39 -8.63 -6.81
N ASN A 93 -10.43 -9.74 -6.08
CA ASN A 93 -10.92 -11.03 -6.58
C ASN A 93 -12.41 -10.99 -6.95
N GLU A 94 -13.23 -10.33 -6.14
CA GLU A 94 -14.66 -10.17 -6.44
C GLU A 94 -14.88 -9.34 -7.71
N LEU A 95 -14.14 -8.25 -7.88
CA LEU A 95 -14.25 -7.42 -9.08
C LEU A 95 -13.70 -8.11 -10.32
N ASP A 96 -12.67 -8.93 -10.21
CA ASP A 96 -12.18 -9.75 -11.31
C ASP A 96 -13.25 -10.71 -11.82
N ILE A 97 -13.98 -11.38 -10.92
CA ILE A 97 -15.11 -12.25 -11.29
C ILE A 97 -16.22 -11.44 -11.97
N LYS A 98 -16.60 -10.28 -11.43
CA LYS A 98 -17.62 -9.41 -12.00
C LYS A 98 -17.20 -8.89 -13.38
N ALA A 99 -15.95 -8.48 -13.55
CA ALA A 99 -15.41 -8.00 -14.81
C ALA A 99 -15.41 -9.09 -15.89
N LYS A 100 -15.05 -10.32 -15.54
CA LYS A 100 -15.13 -11.48 -16.44
C LYS A 100 -16.57 -11.77 -16.88
N HIS A 101 -17.53 -11.74 -15.99
CA HIS A 101 -18.96 -11.88 -16.34
C HIS A 101 -19.41 -10.75 -17.24
N HIS A 102 -19.01 -9.51 -16.96
CA HIS A 102 -19.34 -8.36 -17.79
C HIS A 102 -18.78 -8.49 -19.21
N LYS A 103 -17.53 -8.96 -19.35
CA LYS A 103 -16.90 -9.20 -20.64
C LYS A 103 -17.62 -10.29 -21.46
N ILE A 104 -18.20 -11.32 -20.82
CA ILE A 104 -19.01 -12.33 -21.48
C ILE A 104 -20.28 -11.71 -22.07
N LEU A 105 -20.94 -10.82 -21.33
CA LEU A 105 -22.16 -10.14 -21.76
C LEU A 105 -21.89 -9.07 -22.83
N TYR A 106 -20.75 -8.40 -22.75
CA TYR A 106 -20.34 -7.31 -23.64
C TYR A 106 -18.92 -7.56 -24.17
N PRO A 107 -18.76 -8.43 -25.20
CA PRO A 107 -17.46 -8.90 -25.69
C PRO A 107 -16.52 -7.79 -26.22
N SER A 108 -17.10 -6.66 -26.68
CA SER A 108 -16.33 -5.49 -27.17
C SER A 108 -15.83 -4.58 -26.06
N TYR A 109 -16.28 -4.78 -24.82
CA TYR A 109 -15.84 -4.00 -23.68
C TYR A 109 -14.63 -4.66 -22.99
N GLU A 110 -13.58 -3.90 -22.74
CA GLU A 110 -12.38 -4.34 -22.03
C GLU A 110 -12.39 -3.74 -20.60
N PRO A 111 -12.93 -4.48 -19.61
CA PRO A 111 -12.99 -3.99 -18.25
C PRO A 111 -11.59 -3.89 -17.62
N HIS A 112 -11.44 -2.96 -16.71
CA HIS A 112 -10.29 -2.86 -15.81
C HIS A 112 -10.76 -2.51 -14.41
N ILE A 113 -9.97 -2.85 -13.41
CA ILE A 113 -10.22 -2.47 -12.02
C ILE A 113 -9.42 -1.19 -11.72
N SER A 114 -10.10 -0.15 -11.25
CA SER A 114 -9.48 1.10 -10.82
C SER A 114 -9.17 1.03 -9.32
N LEU A 115 -7.90 0.98 -8.95
CA LEU A 115 -7.44 0.96 -7.56
C LEU A 115 -6.90 2.34 -7.17
N HIS A 116 -7.68 3.06 -6.39
CA HIS A 116 -7.34 4.37 -5.84
C HIS A 116 -6.56 4.21 -4.54
N ILE A 117 -5.41 4.89 -4.41
CA ILE A 117 -4.47 4.69 -3.30
C ILE A 117 -4.16 6.03 -2.65
N GLN A 118 -4.37 6.10 -1.31
CA GLN A 118 -3.91 7.18 -0.45
C GLN A 118 -3.43 6.57 0.86
N SER A 119 -2.12 6.31 0.99
CA SER A 119 -1.60 5.54 2.10
C SER A 119 -0.15 5.89 2.44
N GLY A 120 0.13 5.98 3.73
CA GLY A 120 1.50 6.10 4.26
C GLY A 120 2.30 4.79 4.28
N GLY A 121 1.72 3.68 3.82
CA GLY A 121 2.37 2.37 3.87
C GLY A 121 2.08 1.60 5.14
N GLY A 122 2.97 0.68 5.50
CA GLY A 122 2.84 -0.20 6.67
C GLY A 122 3.51 -1.56 6.46
N SER A 123 2.78 -2.65 6.64
CA SER A 123 3.31 -4.02 6.63
C SER A 123 3.79 -4.47 5.25
N LEU A 124 5.09 -4.71 5.12
CA LEU A 124 5.72 -5.16 3.88
C LEU A 124 5.25 -6.56 3.45
N MET A 125 5.09 -7.48 4.40
CA MET A 125 4.70 -8.87 4.09
C MET A 125 3.32 -8.95 3.46
N HIS A 126 2.36 -8.20 3.99
CA HIS A 126 1.01 -8.14 3.42
C HIS A 126 0.98 -7.42 2.07
N THR A 127 1.88 -6.43 1.88
CA THR A 127 2.06 -5.74 0.59
C THR A 127 2.48 -6.69 -0.53
N PHE A 128 3.43 -7.60 -0.28
CA PHE A 128 3.85 -8.56 -1.29
C PHE A 128 2.68 -9.40 -1.81
N TYR A 129 1.82 -9.87 -0.90
CA TYR A 129 0.64 -10.61 -1.27
C TYR A 129 -0.35 -9.80 -2.12
N VAL A 130 -0.54 -8.51 -1.80
CA VAL A 130 -1.36 -7.61 -2.62
C VAL A 130 -0.75 -7.43 -4.01
N CYS A 131 0.57 -7.19 -4.11
CA CYS A 131 1.26 -7.05 -5.39
C CYS A 131 1.12 -8.31 -6.24
N ASP A 132 1.34 -9.48 -5.64
CA ASP A 132 1.17 -10.77 -6.34
C ASP A 132 -0.28 -10.98 -6.79
N THR A 133 -1.26 -10.60 -5.97
CA THR A 133 -2.68 -10.66 -6.35
C THR A 133 -2.93 -9.79 -7.58
N ILE A 134 -2.51 -8.53 -7.57
CA ILE A 134 -2.70 -7.59 -8.70
C ILE A 134 -2.14 -8.16 -10.01
N VAL A 135 -0.95 -8.74 -9.96
CA VAL A 135 -0.27 -9.29 -11.16
C VAL A 135 -0.97 -10.53 -11.69
N ASN A 136 -1.57 -11.34 -10.80
CA ASN A 136 -2.17 -12.64 -11.16
C ASN A 136 -3.65 -12.55 -11.57
N LEU A 137 -4.29 -11.38 -11.45
CA LEU A 137 -5.66 -11.19 -11.93
C LEU A 137 -5.73 -11.20 -13.46
N ASP A 138 -6.78 -11.79 -14.02
CA ASP A 138 -7.05 -11.75 -15.46
C ASP A 138 -7.51 -10.35 -15.90
N THR A 139 -8.28 -9.66 -15.06
CA THR A 139 -8.73 -8.29 -15.32
C THR A 139 -7.59 -7.31 -14.92
N PRO A 140 -7.12 -6.46 -15.86
CA PRO A 140 -6.03 -5.53 -15.55
C PRO A 140 -6.44 -4.54 -14.46
N VAL A 141 -5.50 -4.32 -13.52
CA VAL A 141 -5.65 -3.32 -12.46
C VAL A 141 -4.91 -2.04 -12.88
N TYR A 142 -5.61 -0.91 -12.84
CA TYR A 142 -5.04 0.42 -13.03
C TYR A 142 -4.96 1.10 -11.67
N THR A 143 -3.79 1.59 -11.31
CA THR A 143 -3.56 2.24 -10.02
C THR A 143 -3.60 3.76 -10.14
N TYR A 144 -4.19 4.42 -9.16
CA TYR A 144 -4.34 5.86 -9.08
C TYR A 144 -3.80 6.35 -7.73
N VAL A 145 -2.78 7.19 -7.73
CA VAL A 145 -2.28 7.81 -6.51
C VAL A 145 -3.06 9.10 -6.25
N ASP A 146 -3.93 9.05 -5.24
CA ASP A 146 -4.80 10.15 -4.84
C ASP A 146 -4.20 10.88 -3.62
N GLY A 147 -3.30 11.83 -3.86
CA GLY A 147 -2.61 12.58 -2.83
C GLY A 147 -1.24 12.00 -2.47
N PHE A 148 -1.13 10.79 -1.95
CA PHE A 148 0.18 10.20 -1.66
C PHE A 148 0.17 8.66 -1.60
N ALA A 149 1.32 8.08 -1.96
CA ALA A 149 1.61 6.67 -1.73
C ALA A 149 3.05 6.53 -1.19
N ALA A 150 3.20 6.11 0.06
CA ALA A 150 4.51 6.03 0.69
C ALA A 150 4.88 4.60 1.10
N SER A 151 6.19 4.29 1.08
CA SER A 151 6.70 3.03 1.63
C SER A 151 6.02 1.81 0.97
N ALA A 152 5.47 0.90 1.76
CA ALA A 152 4.76 -0.28 1.29
C ALA A 152 3.61 0.04 0.29
N ALA A 153 2.91 1.17 0.45
CA ALA A 153 1.85 1.57 -0.46
C ALA A 153 2.37 1.97 -1.85
N SER A 154 3.60 2.47 -1.95
CA SER A 154 4.20 2.79 -3.24
C SER A 154 4.52 1.53 -4.07
N LEU A 155 4.79 0.39 -3.42
CA LEU A 155 4.92 -0.92 -4.09
C LEU A 155 3.58 -1.33 -4.74
N ILE A 156 2.47 -1.18 -4.02
CA ILE A 156 1.13 -1.45 -4.57
C ILE A 156 0.86 -0.52 -5.77
N ALA A 157 1.19 0.76 -5.63
CA ALA A 157 0.95 1.77 -6.67
C ALA A 157 1.70 1.45 -7.98
N VAL A 158 2.97 1.01 -7.90
CA VAL A 158 3.77 0.72 -9.10
C VAL A 158 3.44 -0.63 -9.74
N THR A 159 2.67 -1.50 -9.08
CA THR A 159 2.35 -2.84 -9.58
C THR A 159 1.20 -2.82 -10.60
N GLY A 160 0.42 -1.75 -10.68
CA GLY A 160 -0.68 -1.62 -11.63
C GLY A 160 -0.24 -1.72 -13.10
N LYS A 161 -1.11 -2.27 -13.95
CA LYS A 161 -0.88 -2.38 -15.41
C LYS A 161 -0.75 -1.02 -16.08
N LYS A 162 -1.54 -0.03 -15.63
CA LYS A 162 -1.40 1.39 -15.88
C LYS A 162 -1.41 2.13 -14.56
N LYS A 163 -0.62 3.17 -14.47
CA LYS A 163 -0.34 3.87 -13.23
C LYS A 163 -0.58 5.36 -13.43
N TYR A 164 -1.47 5.92 -12.65
CA TYR A 164 -1.88 7.32 -12.69
C TYR A 164 -1.60 8.00 -11.36
N MET A 165 -1.42 9.30 -11.38
CA MET A 165 -1.41 10.11 -10.16
C MET A 165 -1.97 11.49 -10.41
N THR A 166 -2.56 12.09 -9.39
CA THR A 166 -3.03 13.48 -9.45
C THR A 166 -1.85 14.45 -9.42
N LYS A 167 -2.04 15.64 -9.98
CA LYS A 167 -0.97 16.64 -10.18
C LYS A 167 -0.19 16.99 -8.90
N HIS A 168 -0.86 17.05 -7.77
CA HIS A 168 -0.26 17.42 -6.48
C HIS A 168 0.03 16.22 -5.57
N SER A 169 -0.07 15.02 -6.11
CA SER A 169 0.29 13.80 -5.39
C SER A 169 1.81 13.63 -5.29
N ALA A 170 2.23 12.85 -4.32
CA ALA A 170 3.62 12.50 -4.11
C ALA A 170 3.81 11.00 -3.79
N ILE A 171 4.97 10.46 -4.18
CA ILE A 171 5.38 9.10 -3.84
C ILE A 171 6.64 9.17 -2.99
N LEU A 172 6.70 8.36 -1.92
CA LEU A 172 7.89 8.19 -1.10
C LEU A 172 8.41 6.76 -1.24
N ILE A 173 9.67 6.65 -1.66
CA ILE A 173 10.41 5.40 -1.71
C ILE A 173 11.50 5.44 -0.66
N HIS A 174 11.54 4.45 0.22
CA HIS A 174 12.60 4.30 1.21
C HIS A 174 12.86 2.82 1.54
N GLN A 175 14.00 2.56 2.18
CA GLN A 175 14.32 1.20 2.63
C GLN A 175 13.37 0.73 3.74
N LEU A 176 13.25 -0.58 3.91
CA LEU A 176 12.52 -1.13 5.03
C LEU A 176 13.18 -0.73 6.35
N SER A 177 12.38 -0.54 7.38
CA SER A 177 12.83 -0.32 8.76
C SER A 177 12.42 -1.51 9.62
N SER A 178 13.32 -1.93 10.51
CA SER A 178 13.07 -3.00 11.48
C SER A 178 13.85 -2.70 12.75
N SER A 179 13.45 -3.35 13.83
CA SER A 179 14.21 -3.36 15.08
C SER A 179 14.42 -4.81 15.50
N THR A 180 15.65 -5.14 15.90
CA THR A 180 15.97 -6.47 16.41
C THR A 180 16.81 -6.38 17.68
N SER A 181 16.59 -7.32 18.58
CA SER A 181 17.38 -7.50 19.80
C SER A 181 17.55 -8.98 20.08
N GLY A 182 18.65 -9.37 20.70
CA GLY A 182 18.91 -10.79 20.99
C GLY A 182 20.39 -11.11 20.96
N LYS A 183 20.72 -12.39 20.81
CA LYS A 183 22.09 -12.86 20.69
C LYS A 183 22.68 -12.49 19.34
N LEU A 184 24.00 -12.39 19.26
CA LEU A 184 24.72 -11.98 18.06
C LEU A 184 24.31 -12.78 16.79
N ASN A 185 24.13 -14.09 16.90
CA ASN A 185 23.75 -14.91 15.75
C ASN A 185 22.29 -14.69 15.35
N GLU A 186 21.38 -14.44 16.30
CA GLU A 186 19.98 -14.09 16.04
C GLU A 186 19.90 -12.76 15.27
N MET A 187 20.66 -11.76 15.72
CA MET A 187 20.74 -10.45 15.04
C MET A 187 21.32 -10.57 13.62
N LYS A 188 22.38 -11.39 13.41
CA LYS A 188 22.93 -11.62 12.08
C LYS A 188 21.94 -12.31 11.15
N THR A 189 21.20 -13.29 11.66
CA THR A 189 20.16 -13.98 10.88
C THR A 189 19.07 -13.01 10.47
N GLU A 190 18.64 -12.12 11.37
CA GLU A 190 17.63 -11.11 11.05
C GLU A 190 18.12 -10.12 9.98
N ILE A 191 19.36 -9.64 10.06
CA ILE A 191 19.94 -8.79 9.00
C ILE A 191 19.90 -9.48 7.63
N ASN A 192 20.20 -10.78 7.56
CA ASN A 192 20.13 -11.54 6.31
C ASN A 192 18.68 -11.64 5.81
N ASN A 193 17.71 -11.86 6.70
CA ASN A 193 16.28 -11.89 6.36
C ASN A 193 15.81 -10.53 5.80
N LEU A 194 16.21 -9.44 6.44
CA LEU A 194 15.91 -8.08 5.94
C LEU A 194 16.52 -7.84 4.55
N GLY A 195 17.73 -8.33 4.31
CA GLY A 195 18.36 -8.31 2.99
C GLY A 195 17.55 -9.05 1.93
N PHE A 196 16.99 -10.21 2.26
CA PHE A 196 16.10 -10.96 1.38
C PHE A 196 14.83 -10.15 1.03
N PHE A 197 14.18 -9.53 2.02
CA PHE A 197 12.99 -8.71 1.77
C PHE A 197 13.31 -7.45 0.95
N MET A 198 14.48 -6.82 1.19
CA MET A 198 14.92 -5.70 0.37
C MET A 198 15.16 -6.07 -1.10
N ASN A 199 15.64 -7.27 -1.36
CA ASN A 199 15.76 -7.75 -2.74
C ASN A 199 14.39 -7.90 -3.42
N ASN A 200 13.35 -8.36 -2.72
CA ASN A 200 11.99 -8.41 -3.24
C ASN A 200 11.43 -7.00 -3.49
N VAL A 201 11.68 -6.04 -2.59
CA VAL A 201 11.31 -4.64 -2.81
C VAL A 201 11.95 -4.09 -4.08
N LYS A 202 13.28 -4.27 -4.24
CA LYS A 202 14.00 -3.85 -5.45
C LYS A 202 13.44 -4.52 -6.71
N TYR A 203 13.17 -5.82 -6.64
CA TYR A 203 12.59 -6.58 -7.75
C TYR A 203 11.25 -5.98 -8.22
N ILE A 204 10.36 -5.63 -7.30
CA ILE A 204 9.06 -5.02 -7.66
C ILE A 204 9.27 -3.68 -8.37
N TYR A 205 10.11 -2.79 -7.84
CA TYR A 205 10.35 -1.51 -8.51
C TYR A 205 10.99 -1.66 -9.89
N LEU A 206 12.05 -2.46 -9.99
CA LEU A 206 12.80 -2.63 -11.25
C LEU A 206 11.95 -3.25 -12.36
N ASN A 207 11.00 -4.14 -12.02
CA ASN A 207 10.13 -4.76 -13.03
C ASN A 207 8.93 -3.92 -13.44
N ASN A 208 8.52 -2.95 -12.60
CA ASN A 208 7.29 -2.20 -12.82
C ASN A 208 7.53 -0.71 -13.14
N THR A 209 8.80 -0.26 -13.16
CA THR A 209 9.15 1.14 -13.39
C THR A 209 10.29 1.26 -14.40
N LYS A 210 10.74 2.50 -14.68
CA LYS A 210 11.93 2.76 -15.50
C LYS A 210 13.17 3.05 -14.65
N LEU A 211 13.13 2.77 -13.35
CA LEU A 211 14.26 2.98 -12.46
C LEU A 211 15.41 2.01 -12.78
N GLU A 212 16.60 2.56 -12.87
CA GLU A 212 17.83 1.78 -12.86
C GLU A 212 18.23 1.46 -11.42
N LEU A 213 19.02 0.39 -11.23
CA LEU A 213 19.34 -0.13 -9.89
C LEU A 213 20.06 0.91 -9.01
N ASP A 214 21.01 1.65 -9.57
CA ASP A 214 21.79 2.67 -8.85
C ASP A 214 20.90 3.86 -8.41
N VAL A 215 19.96 4.28 -9.26
CA VAL A 215 18.98 5.31 -8.93
C VAL A 215 18.05 4.82 -7.82
N LEU A 216 17.54 3.58 -7.93
CA LEU A 216 16.68 2.98 -6.91
C LEU A 216 17.41 2.84 -5.56
N GLU A 217 18.65 2.39 -5.55
CA GLU A 217 19.46 2.28 -4.33
C GLU A 217 19.68 3.63 -3.65
N ASN A 218 19.89 4.69 -4.42
CA ASN A 218 19.97 6.04 -3.88
C ASN A 218 18.64 6.50 -3.28
N LEU A 219 17.51 6.26 -3.96
CA LEU A 219 16.17 6.59 -3.43
C LEU A 219 15.85 5.83 -2.14
N LEU A 220 16.23 4.55 -2.07
CA LEU A 220 16.02 3.72 -0.89
C LEU A 220 16.80 4.19 0.35
N THR A 221 17.88 4.95 0.17
CA THR A 221 18.68 5.50 1.29
C THR A 221 18.27 6.90 1.70
N THR A 222 17.34 7.52 0.96
CA THR A 222 16.88 8.89 1.21
C THR A 222 15.37 8.90 1.40
N ASP A 223 14.87 9.51 2.48
CA ASP A 223 13.41 9.61 2.73
C ASP A 223 12.83 10.84 2.01
N MET A 224 13.02 10.90 0.68
CA MET A 224 12.56 12.02 -0.14
C MET A 224 11.22 11.73 -0.81
N TRP A 225 10.30 12.70 -0.71
CA TRP A 225 9.07 12.70 -1.48
C TRP A 225 9.34 13.11 -2.94
N LEU A 226 8.82 12.34 -3.86
CA LEU A 226 8.92 12.56 -5.29
C LEU A 226 7.61 13.17 -5.80
N ASP A 227 7.69 14.31 -6.49
CA ASP A 227 6.55 14.96 -7.12
C ASP A 227 6.07 14.20 -8.36
N SER A 228 4.92 14.61 -8.89
CA SER A 228 4.28 13.92 -10.02
C SER A 228 5.14 13.91 -11.28
N ASN A 229 5.87 14.99 -11.59
CA ASN A 229 6.72 15.05 -12.75
C ASN A 229 7.93 14.11 -12.63
N THR A 230 8.55 14.09 -11.46
CA THR A 230 9.66 13.17 -11.15
C THR A 230 9.19 11.72 -11.23
N CYS A 231 8.02 11.40 -10.63
CA CYS A 231 7.42 10.07 -10.69
C CYS A 231 7.15 9.62 -12.14
N LYS A 232 6.62 10.49 -12.99
CA LYS A 232 6.39 10.20 -14.41
C LYS A 232 7.70 9.97 -15.18
N ASN A 233 8.70 10.80 -14.96
CA ASN A 233 10.01 10.66 -15.62
C ASN A 233 10.71 9.35 -15.24
N MET A 234 10.61 8.93 -13.98
CA MET A 234 11.15 7.67 -13.46
C MET A 234 10.26 6.44 -13.80
N GLY A 235 9.09 6.65 -14.40
CA GLY A 235 8.15 5.59 -14.75
C GLY A 235 7.47 4.93 -13.55
N LEU A 236 7.48 5.61 -12.39
CA LEU A 236 6.68 5.20 -11.22
C LEU A 236 5.19 5.33 -11.54
N VAL A 237 4.84 6.29 -12.38
CA VAL A 237 3.51 6.43 -12.98
C VAL A 237 3.63 6.66 -14.48
N ASP A 238 2.58 6.34 -15.21
CA ASP A 238 2.53 6.50 -16.67
C ASP A 238 1.97 7.87 -17.04
N GLU A 239 0.96 8.37 -16.30
CA GLU A 239 0.27 9.62 -16.59
C GLU A 239 -0.07 10.42 -15.33
N ILE A 240 -0.10 11.74 -15.49
CA ILE A 240 -0.58 12.71 -14.47
C ILE A 240 -1.96 13.16 -14.93
N ILE A 241 -2.94 13.06 -14.03
CA ILE A 241 -4.35 13.41 -14.24
C ILE A 241 -4.77 14.60 -13.40
#